data_f1f3785665f5671168333429aa7a4cd5
#
_entry.id   f1f3785665f5671168333429aa7a4cd5
#
_cell.length_a   1.000
_cell.length_b   1.000
_cell.length_c   1.000
_cell.angle_alpha   90.00
_cell.angle_beta   90.00
_cell.angle_gamma   90.00
#
_symmetry.space_group_name_H-M   'P 1'
#
loop_
_entity.id
_entity.type
_entity.pdbx_description
1 polymer ?
#
loop_
_entity_poly.entity_id
_entity_poly.type
_entity_poly.pdbx_seq_one_letter_code
_entity_poly.pdbx_strand_id
1 'polypeptide(L)'
;NAAEALRKANDPNAVMVVLIGSGHVAYGLGAERQAKLWFDGGTASVIPVPVLDGKDRPAKVRASYADYVWGVPQETDPVYPVLGLSTRDPKDGSAGWPVINVEKDSVADAAGFRVGDVLLSMDGTPLDQKGVFNRLMAAKRWSDTAAYEVKRGEEKVTLVAKFARKPKEAPK
;
A
#
# COMPACT_ATOMS: atom_id res chain seq x y z
N ASN A 1 5.35 22.16 -9.02
CA ASN A 1 5.54 21.48 -7.74
C ASN A 1 4.73 22.15 -6.64
N ALA A 2 4.75 21.62 -5.38
CA ALA A 2 3.97 22.17 -4.25
C ALA A 2 4.33 23.62 -3.95
N ALA A 3 5.61 23.98 -3.90
CA ALA A 3 6.07 25.35 -3.67
C ALA A 3 5.61 26.34 -4.76
N GLU A 4 5.57 25.89 -6.00
CA GLU A 4 5.06 26.66 -7.12
C GLU A 4 3.54 26.87 -7.03
N ALA A 5 2.80 25.83 -6.65
CA ALA A 5 1.36 25.93 -6.45
C ALA A 5 1.01 26.93 -5.32
N LEU A 6 1.76 26.90 -4.21
CA LEU A 6 1.59 27.82 -3.11
C LEU A 6 1.88 29.26 -3.53
N ARG A 7 2.93 29.50 -4.30
CA ARG A 7 3.24 30.86 -4.84
C ARG A 7 2.15 31.35 -5.78
N LYS A 8 1.59 30.47 -6.62
CA LYS A 8 0.47 30.83 -7.54
C LYS A 8 -0.83 31.18 -6.81
N ALA A 9 -1.02 30.72 -5.58
CA ALA A 9 -2.18 31.09 -4.77
C ALA A 9 -2.22 32.60 -4.47
N ASN A 10 -1.06 33.28 -4.46
CA ASN A 10 -0.91 34.72 -4.22
C ASN A 10 -1.65 35.19 -2.94
N ASP A 11 -1.66 34.35 -1.92
CA ASP A 11 -2.28 34.62 -0.62
C ASP A 11 -1.20 34.40 0.46
N PRO A 12 -0.88 35.46 1.26
CA PRO A 12 0.14 35.36 2.30
C PRO A 12 -0.24 34.38 3.44
N ASN A 13 -1.52 34.04 3.56
CA ASN A 13 -2.04 33.11 4.57
C ASN A 13 -2.27 31.70 3.99
N ALA A 14 -1.95 31.47 2.72
CA ALA A 14 -2.13 30.17 2.11
C ALA A 14 -1.27 29.08 2.79
N VAL A 15 -1.87 27.95 3.07
CA VAL A 15 -1.20 26.76 3.61
C VAL A 15 -1.29 25.62 2.62
N MET A 16 -0.16 24.99 2.32
CA MET A 16 -0.11 23.80 1.50
C MET A 16 0.04 22.55 2.38
N VAL A 17 -0.92 21.65 2.32
CA VAL A 17 -0.81 20.33 2.95
C VAL A 17 -0.31 19.33 1.92
N VAL A 18 0.79 18.63 2.22
CA VAL A 18 1.37 17.61 1.36
C VAL A 18 1.26 16.26 2.06
N LEU A 19 0.52 15.33 1.47
CA LEU A 19 0.43 13.96 1.95
C LEU A 19 1.47 13.10 1.24
N ILE A 20 2.38 12.52 2.02
CA ILE A 20 3.52 11.78 1.51
C ILE A 20 3.92 10.68 2.50
N GLY A 21 4.58 9.62 2.05
CA GLY A 21 5.05 8.56 2.94
C GLY A 21 5.98 9.10 4.03
N SER A 22 5.81 8.64 5.28
CA SER A 22 6.53 9.12 6.46
C SER A 22 8.06 9.09 6.32
N GLY A 23 8.62 8.13 5.59
CA GLY A 23 10.05 8.05 5.31
C GLY A 23 10.61 9.24 4.54
N HIS A 24 9.76 10.02 3.85
CA HIS A 24 10.17 11.24 3.14
C HIS A 24 10.12 12.50 3.99
N VAL A 25 9.57 12.45 5.18
CA VAL A 25 9.46 13.59 6.11
C VAL A 25 10.18 13.34 7.43
N ALA A 26 10.38 12.07 7.80
CA ALA A 26 11.03 11.73 9.05
C ALA A 26 12.41 12.39 9.19
N TYR A 27 12.67 12.94 10.38
CA TYR A 27 13.91 13.64 10.74
C TYR A 27 14.21 14.92 9.94
N GLY A 28 13.25 15.47 9.20
CA GLY A 28 13.45 16.68 8.39
C GLY A 28 14.45 16.55 7.24
N LEU A 29 14.87 15.34 6.89
CA LEU A 29 15.96 15.09 5.92
C LEU A 29 15.45 14.97 4.46
N GLY A 30 14.18 14.76 4.28
CA GLY A 30 13.58 14.52 2.95
C GLY A 30 12.84 15.73 2.38
N ALA A 31 11.52 15.67 2.35
CA ALA A 31 10.66 16.65 1.67
C ALA A 31 10.84 18.07 2.21
N GLU A 32 10.96 18.26 3.52
CA GLU A 32 11.18 19.57 4.14
C GLU A 32 12.50 20.22 3.69
N ARG A 33 13.58 19.43 3.72
CA ARG A 33 14.88 19.90 3.25
C ARG A 33 14.86 20.27 1.78
N GLN A 34 14.17 19.50 0.96
CA GLN A 34 14.01 19.80 -0.46
C GLN A 34 13.12 21.03 -0.69
N ALA A 35 12.05 21.19 0.10
CA ALA A 35 11.15 22.34 0.00
C ALA A 35 11.90 23.67 0.25
N LYS A 36 12.81 23.70 1.21
CA LYS A 36 13.62 24.90 1.54
C LYS A 36 14.48 25.44 0.39
N LEU A 37 14.77 24.62 -0.63
CA LEU A 37 15.46 25.08 -1.83
C LEU A 37 14.59 26.00 -2.71
N TRP A 38 13.26 25.95 -2.54
CA TRP A 38 12.29 26.57 -3.41
C TRP A 38 11.24 27.41 -2.67
N PHE A 39 11.24 27.35 -1.34
CA PHE A 39 10.23 27.99 -0.50
C PHE A 39 10.87 28.47 0.82
N ASP A 40 10.81 29.78 1.04
CA ASP A 40 11.39 30.44 2.22
C ASP A 40 10.46 30.48 3.44
N GLY A 41 9.21 30.05 3.26
CA GLY A 41 8.23 30.02 4.35
C GLY A 41 8.45 28.90 5.35
N GLY A 42 7.66 28.93 6.43
CA GLY A 42 7.67 27.90 7.47
C GLY A 42 7.19 26.54 6.92
N THR A 43 7.87 25.48 7.36
CA THR A 43 7.45 24.09 7.10
C THR A 43 7.31 23.39 8.43
N ALA A 44 6.35 22.49 8.54
CA ALA A 44 6.18 21.61 9.69
C ALA A 44 5.76 20.22 9.23
N SER A 45 6.28 19.21 9.91
CA SER A 45 5.93 17.81 9.69
C SER A 45 4.99 17.29 10.77
N VAL A 46 4.00 16.52 10.34
CA VAL A 46 3.11 15.76 11.23
C VAL A 46 3.19 14.30 10.83
N ILE A 47 3.64 13.43 11.72
CA ILE A 47 3.76 12.00 11.44
C ILE A 47 2.82 11.20 12.36
N PRO A 48 1.86 10.45 11.80
CA PRO A 48 1.07 9.52 12.59
C PRO A 48 1.94 8.33 13.02
N VAL A 49 1.85 7.98 14.28
CA VAL A 49 2.57 6.84 14.87
C VAL A 49 1.56 5.91 15.51
N PRO A 50 1.54 4.62 15.13
CA PRO A 50 0.67 3.65 15.76
C PRO A 50 1.01 3.53 17.26
N VAL A 51 -0.01 3.64 18.10
CA VAL A 51 0.07 3.39 19.53
C VAL A 51 -0.73 2.13 19.86
N LEU A 52 -0.15 1.26 20.66
CA LEU A 52 -0.83 0.06 21.12
C LEU A 52 -1.82 0.44 22.24
N ASP A 53 -3.04 -0.03 22.14
CA ASP A 53 -4.03 0.15 23.20
C ASP A 53 -3.60 -0.60 24.47
N GLY A 54 -3.16 0.17 25.45
CA GLY A 54 -3.41 -0.10 26.87
C GLY A 54 -2.51 -1.06 27.62
N LYS A 55 -1.59 -1.82 27.06
CA LYS A 55 -0.84 -2.78 27.89
C LYS A 55 0.67 -2.87 27.72
N ASP A 56 1.23 -2.61 26.58
CA ASP A 56 2.62 -2.95 26.37
C ASP A 56 3.41 -1.87 25.63
N ARG A 57 4.22 -1.19 26.40
CA ARG A 57 5.28 -0.30 25.98
C ARG A 57 4.83 0.94 25.22
N PRO A 58 4.95 2.11 25.82
CA PRO A 58 4.70 3.36 25.12
C PRO A 58 5.55 3.38 23.84
N ALA A 59 4.94 3.81 22.73
CA ALA A 59 5.68 4.03 21.48
C ALA A 59 6.82 5.01 21.77
N LYS A 60 8.06 4.56 21.61
CA LYS A 60 9.24 5.41 21.82
C LYS A 60 9.57 6.07 20.49
N VAL A 61 9.37 7.36 20.41
CA VAL A 61 9.72 8.17 19.25
C VAL A 61 10.83 9.13 19.66
N ARG A 62 11.85 9.28 18.81
CA ARG A 62 12.91 10.27 19.06
C ARG A 62 12.34 11.69 18.88
N ALA A 63 12.74 12.64 19.70
CA ALA A 63 12.29 14.03 19.62
C ALA A 63 12.53 14.67 18.24
N SER A 64 13.56 14.22 17.52
CA SER A 64 13.89 14.69 16.16
C SER A 64 13.11 14.01 15.05
N TYR A 65 12.14 13.15 15.36
CA TYR A 65 11.44 12.36 14.36
C TYR A 65 10.54 13.21 13.46
N ALA A 66 9.81 14.16 14.03
CA ALA A 66 8.96 15.13 13.36
C ALA A 66 8.72 16.33 14.26
N ASP A 67 8.21 17.44 13.72
CA ASP A 67 7.79 18.59 14.53
C ASP A 67 6.57 18.21 15.40
N TYR A 68 5.69 17.41 14.86
CA TYR A 68 4.51 16.88 15.57
C TYR A 68 4.36 15.39 15.32
N VAL A 69 4.07 14.66 16.38
CA VAL A 69 3.74 13.23 16.34
C VAL A 69 2.29 13.06 16.75
N TRP A 70 1.52 12.38 15.91
CA TRP A 70 0.12 12.10 16.16
C TRP A 70 -0.04 10.60 16.47
N GLY A 71 -0.40 10.28 17.73
CA GLY A 71 -0.72 8.92 18.12
C GLY A 71 -2.03 8.46 17.47
N VAL A 72 -1.98 7.37 16.73
CA VAL A 72 -3.16 6.77 16.09
C VAL A 72 -3.31 5.32 16.58
N PRO A 73 -4.54 4.79 16.69
CA PRO A 73 -4.72 3.37 16.98
C PRO A 73 -3.95 2.51 15.98
N GLN A 74 -3.33 1.44 16.45
CA GLN A 74 -2.71 0.49 15.54
C GLN A 74 -3.80 -0.21 14.73
N GLU A 75 -3.74 -0.06 13.42
CA GLU A 75 -4.61 -0.76 12.51
C GLU A 75 -4.12 -2.20 12.38
N THR A 76 -4.92 -3.15 12.85
CA THR A 76 -4.59 -4.59 12.82
C THR A 76 -5.09 -5.26 11.55
N ASP A 77 -6.10 -4.67 10.92
CA ASP A 77 -6.69 -5.19 9.70
C ASP A 77 -6.45 -4.22 8.54
N PRO A 78 -6.03 -4.68 7.37
CA PRO A 78 -5.87 -3.81 6.21
C PRO A 78 -7.23 -3.23 5.81
N VAL A 79 -7.27 -1.91 5.54
CA VAL A 79 -8.49 -1.20 5.09
C VAL A 79 -9.00 -1.77 3.77
N TYR A 80 -8.08 -2.12 2.89
CA TYR A 80 -8.37 -2.73 1.59
C TYR A 80 -8.03 -4.20 1.58
N PRO A 81 -8.73 -5.01 0.76
CA PRO A 81 -8.39 -6.41 0.66
C PRO A 81 -7.00 -6.61 0.06
N VAL A 82 -6.29 -7.57 0.60
CA VAL A 82 -5.02 -8.05 0.07
C VAL A 82 -5.19 -9.48 -0.40
N LEU A 83 -4.54 -9.83 -1.51
CA LEU A 83 -4.62 -11.18 -2.05
C LEU A 83 -3.72 -12.14 -1.25
N GLY A 84 -2.58 -11.65 -0.73
CA GLY A 84 -1.63 -12.44 0.04
C GLY A 84 -0.74 -13.32 -0.84
N LEU A 85 -0.31 -12.77 -1.98
CA LEU A 85 0.72 -13.37 -2.82
C LEU A 85 1.74 -12.31 -3.25
N SER A 86 2.91 -12.78 -3.64
CA SER A 86 3.94 -11.95 -4.25
C SER A 86 4.21 -12.42 -5.67
N THR A 87 4.40 -11.47 -6.56
CA THR A 87 4.77 -11.73 -7.95
C THR A 87 6.12 -11.12 -8.27
N ARG A 88 6.74 -11.58 -9.32
CA ARG A 88 7.97 -11.02 -9.87
C ARG A 88 7.67 -10.34 -11.21
N ASP A 89 8.37 -9.24 -11.50
CA ASP A 89 8.33 -8.64 -12.84
C ASP A 89 8.71 -9.71 -13.86
N PRO A 90 7.93 -9.87 -14.95
CA PRO A 90 8.29 -10.80 -16.00
C PRO A 90 9.64 -10.37 -16.58
N LYS A 91 10.59 -11.30 -16.58
CA LYS A 91 11.84 -11.11 -17.30
C LYS A 91 11.52 -11.39 -18.77
N ASP A 92 12.14 -10.68 -19.68
CA ASP A 92 12.11 -10.99 -21.12
C ASP A 92 10.80 -10.69 -21.86
N GLY A 93 9.96 -9.79 -21.38
CA GLY A 93 8.72 -9.40 -22.08
C GLY A 93 7.68 -10.53 -22.16
N SER A 94 7.83 -11.62 -21.37
CA SER A 94 6.83 -12.66 -21.29
C SER A 94 5.52 -12.13 -20.71
N ALA A 95 4.40 -12.57 -21.27
CA ALA A 95 3.09 -12.19 -20.75
C ALA A 95 2.84 -12.78 -19.37
N GLY A 96 2.31 -11.95 -18.46
CA GLY A 96 1.85 -12.37 -17.15
C GLY A 96 2.89 -12.23 -16.03
N TRP A 97 2.44 -12.41 -14.79
CA TRP A 97 3.21 -12.16 -13.57
C TRP A 97 3.43 -13.45 -12.79
N PRO A 98 4.66 -13.99 -12.78
CA PRO A 98 4.96 -15.20 -12.03
C PRO A 98 4.75 -15.04 -10.53
N VAL A 99 3.98 -15.95 -9.92
CA VAL A 99 3.77 -16.04 -8.47
C VAL A 99 5.00 -16.67 -7.83
N ILE A 100 5.65 -15.94 -6.94
CA ILE A 100 6.87 -16.39 -6.24
C ILE A 100 6.64 -16.73 -4.78
N ASN A 101 5.52 -16.27 -4.21
CA ASN A 101 5.10 -16.60 -2.85
C ASN A 101 3.59 -16.56 -2.74
N VAL A 102 3.03 -17.46 -1.92
CA VAL A 102 1.62 -17.45 -1.49
C VAL A 102 1.63 -17.54 0.03
N GLU A 103 1.05 -16.56 0.70
CA GLU A 103 0.96 -16.53 2.16
C GLU A 103 -0.05 -17.57 2.62
N LYS A 104 0.34 -18.37 3.59
CA LYS A 104 -0.54 -19.37 4.19
C LYS A 104 -1.79 -18.70 4.80
N ASP A 105 -2.92 -19.35 4.67
CA ASP A 105 -4.22 -18.87 5.16
C ASP A 105 -4.65 -17.50 4.58
N SER A 106 -4.07 -17.07 3.47
CA SER A 106 -4.44 -15.85 2.75
C SER A 106 -5.63 -16.08 1.81
N VAL A 107 -6.12 -14.99 1.21
CA VAL A 107 -7.14 -15.05 0.14
C VAL A 107 -6.63 -15.84 -1.06
N ALA A 108 -5.35 -15.68 -1.42
CA ALA A 108 -4.74 -16.42 -2.50
C ALA A 108 -4.65 -17.91 -2.21
N ASP A 109 -4.22 -18.27 -0.99
CA ASP A 109 -4.15 -19.67 -0.55
C ASP A 109 -5.53 -20.33 -0.60
N ALA A 110 -6.53 -19.68 -0.02
CA ALA A 110 -7.92 -20.14 -0.05
C ALA A 110 -8.52 -20.26 -1.47
N ALA A 111 -8.07 -19.41 -2.39
CA ALA A 111 -8.47 -19.46 -3.80
C ALA A 111 -7.70 -20.52 -4.61
N GLY A 112 -6.67 -21.14 -4.03
CA GLY A 112 -5.90 -22.22 -4.65
C GLY A 112 -4.77 -21.75 -5.55
N PHE A 113 -4.25 -20.52 -5.37
CA PHE A 113 -3.01 -20.08 -6.02
C PHE A 113 -1.82 -20.90 -5.53
N ARG A 114 -0.83 -21.05 -6.38
CA ARG A 114 0.40 -21.80 -6.09
C ARG A 114 1.63 -21.03 -6.56
N VAL A 115 2.72 -21.22 -5.88
CA VAL A 115 4.02 -20.74 -6.37
C VAL A 115 4.30 -21.42 -7.72
N GLY A 116 4.72 -20.62 -8.71
CA GLY A 116 4.92 -21.04 -10.09
C GLY A 116 3.75 -20.80 -11.02
N ASP A 117 2.55 -20.42 -10.51
CA ASP A 117 1.49 -19.91 -11.36
C ASP A 117 1.94 -18.62 -12.04
N VAL A 118 1.41 -18.33 -13.23
CA VAL A 118 1.61 -17.05 -13.91
C VAL A 118 0.27 -16.36 -14.06
N LEU A 119 0.09 -15.20 -13.41
CA LEU A 119 -1.15 -14.41 -13.53
C LEU A 119 -1.26 -13.83 -14.93
N LEU A 120 -2.32 -14.14 -15.64
CA LEU A 120 -2.56 -13.69 -17.01
C LEU A 120 -3.61 -12.58 -17.07
N SER A 121 -4.70 -12.71 -16.31
CA SER A 121 -5.77 -11.71 -16.28
C SER A 121 -6.44 -11.67 -14.90
N MET A 122 -7.12 -10.56 -14.64
CA MET A 122 -8.01 -10.36 -13.48
C MET A 122 -9.33 -9.77 -13.98
N ASP A 123 -10.45 -10.42 -13.68
CA ASP A 123 -11.79 -10.05 -14.15
C ASP A 123 -11.84 -9.76 -15.66
N GLY A 124 -11.19 -10.61 -16.44
CA GLY A 124 -11.10 -10.49 -17.89
C GLY A 124 -10.12 -9.42 -18.40
N THR A 125 -9.52 -8.61 -17.52
CA THR A 125 -8.53 -7.61 -17.92
C THR A 125 -7.14 -8.24 -17.94
N PRO A 126 -6.41 -8.23 -19.07
CA PRO A 126 -5.05 -8.74 -19.16
C PRO A 126 -4.09 -8.01 -18.21
N LEU A 127 -3.19 -8.78 -17.59
CA LEU A 127 -2.14 -8.27 -16.71
C LEU A 127 -0.81 -8.18 -17.47
N ASP A 128 -0.83 -7.50 -18.60
CA ASP A 128 0.29 -7.36 -19.55
C ASP A 128 1.11 -6.09 -19.36
N GLN A 129 0.64 -5.16 -18.52
CA GLN A 129 1.31 -3.90 -18.26
C GLN A 129 1.55 -3.69 -16.77
N LYS A 130 2.68 -3.05 -16.47
CA LYS A 130 3.02 -2.67 -15.10
C LYS A 130 1.96 -1.77 -14.47
N GLY A 131 1.55 -2.10 -13.25
CA GLY A 131 0.58 -1.31 -12.49
C GLY A 131 -0.89 -1.64 -12.77
N VAL A 132 -1.23 -2.41 -13.81
CA VAL A 132 -2.63 -2.84 -14.07
C VAL A 132 -3.16 -3.65 -12.90
N PHE A 133 -2.40 -4.64 -12.44
CA PHE A 133 -2.77 -5.46 -11.28
C PHE A 133 -3.07 -4.61 -10.05
N ASN A 134 -2.15 -3.69 -9.70
CA ASN A 134 -2.32 -2.82 -8.53
C ASN A 134 -3.56 -1.92 -8.64
N ARG A 135 -3.84 -1.39 -9.84
CA ARG A 135 -5.02 -0.57 -10.10
C ARG A 135 -6.32 -1.36 -9.94
N LEU A 136 -6.36 -2.60 -10.46
CA LEU A 136 -7.52 -3.47 -10.32
C LEU A 136 -7.74 -3.87 -8.86
N MET A 137 -6.68 -4.21 -8.14
CA MET A 137 -6.74 -4.52 -6.72
C MET A 137 -7.18 -3.32 -5.87
N ALA A 138 -6.74 -2.11 -6.19
CA ALA A 138 -7.13 -0.88 -5.48
C ALA A 138 -8.65 -0.58 -5.61
N ALA A 139 -9.29 -1.07 -6.67
CA ALA A 139 -10.73 -0.94 -6.86
C ALA A 139 -11.55 -1.93 -6.04
N LYS A 140 -10.93 -3.02 -5.56
CA LYS A 140 -11.62 -4.05 -4.77
C LYS A 140 -11.93 -3.60 -3.35
N ARG A 141 -13.01 -4.15 -2.82
CA ARG A 141 -13.44 -3.96 -1.44
C ARG A 141 -13.59 -5.32 -0.75
N TRP A 142 -13.61 -5.30 0.57
CA TRP A 142 -13.99 -6.48 1.34
C TRP A 142 -15.40 -6.94 0.95
N SER A 143 -15.58 -8.23 0.82
CA SER A 143 -16.76 -8.93 0.29
C SER A 143 -16.84 -9.04 -1.22
N ASP A 144 -15.98 -8.38 -1.99
CA ASP A 144 -15.89 -8.57 -3.43
C ASP A 144 -15.28 -9.93 -3.76
N THR A 145 -15.44 -10.30 -5.02
CA THR A 145 -14.74 -11.43 -5.64
C THR A 145 -13.91 -10.94 -6.81
N ALA A 146 -12.92 -11.73 -7.21
CA ALA A 146 -12.20 -11.52 -8.45
C ALA A 146 -11.89 -12.87 -9.11
N ALA A 147 -12.09 -12.95 -10.40
CA ALA A 147 -11.71 -14.09 -11.21
C ALA A 147 -10.31 -13.86 -11.81
N TYR A 148 -9.45 -14.84 -11.66
CA TYR A 148 -8.08 -14.81 -12.20
C TYR A 148 -7.90 -15.92 -13.19
N GLU A 149 -7.38 -15.61 -14.37
CA GLU A 149 -6.83 -16.60 -15.26
C GLU A 149 -5.35 -16.74 -14.99
N VAL A 150 -4.90 -17.93 -14.68
CA VAL A 150 -3.49 -18.23 -14.42
C VAL A 150 -3.01 -19.34 -15.35
N LYS A 151 -1.75 -19.29 -15.76
CA LYS A 151 -1.06 -20.41 -16.39
C LYS A 151 -0.36 -21.20 -15.29
N ARG A 152 -0.68 -22.49 -15.20
CA ARG A 152 -0.10 -23.47 -14.29
C ARG A 152 0.54 -24.60 -15.09
N GLY A 153 1.87 -24.60 -15.21
CA GLY A 153 2.54 -25.43 -16.19
C GLY A 153 2.09 -25.04 -17.61
N GLU A 154 1.50 -25.98 -18.34
CA GLU A 154 0.98 -25.72 -19.69
C GLU A 154 -0.53 -25.43 -19.72
N GLU A 155 -1.21 -25.54 -18.60
CA GLU A 155 -2.66 -25.39 -18.51
C GLU A 155 -3.06 -23.95 -18.09
N LYS A 156 -4.21 -23.51 -18.59
CA LYS A 156 -4.91 -22.33 -18.09
C LYS A 156 -5.94 -22.74 -17.07
N VAL A 157 -5.88 -22.10 -15.89
CA VAL A 157 -6.79 -22.36 -14.78
C VAL A 157 -7.47 -21.07 -14.37
N THR A 158 -8.78 -21.13 -14.15
CA THR A 158 -9.50 -19.99 -13.55
C THR A 158 -9.63 -20.20 -12.06
N LEU A 159 -9.15 -19.22 -11.30
CA LEU A 159 -9.24 -19.16 -9.83
C LEU A 159 -10.17 -18.02 -9.43
N VAL A 160 -11.02 -18.24 -8.43
CA VAL A 160 -11.90 -17.19 -7.90
C VAL A 160 -11.48 -16.85 -6.48
N ALA A 161 -10.96 -15.66 -6.30
CA ALA A 161 -10.63 -15.14 -4.98
C ALA A 161 -11.85 -14.44 -4.37
N LYS A 162 -12.18 -14.79 -3.12
CA LYS A 162 -13.21 -14.13 -2.32
C LYS A 162 -12.53 -13.30 -1.24
N PHE A 163 -12.67 -11.99 -1.30
CA PHE A 163 -12.05 -11.08 -0.34
C PHE A 163 -12.86 -10.99 0.96
N ALA A 164 -12.89 -12.10 1.71
CA ALA A 164 -13.54 -12.15 3.01
C ALA A 164 -12.59 -11.66 4.12
N ARG A 165 -13.09 -10.84 5.05
CA ARG A 165 -12.34 -10.54 6.27
C ARG A 165 -12.26 -11.81 7.12
N LYS A 166 -11.09 -12.09 7.65
CA LYS A 166 -10.98 -13.12 8.70
C LYS A 166 -11.79 -12.67 9.91
N PRO A 167 -12.53 -13.58 10.58
CA PRO A 167 -13.14 -13.26 11.86
C PRO A 167 -12.06 -12.73 12.81
N LYS A 168 -12.33 -11.62 13.49
CA LYS A 168 -11.42 -11.16 14.55
C LYS A 168 -11.37 -12.26 15.61
N GLU A 169 -10.19 -12.78 15.91
CA GLU A 169 -10.03 -13.60 17.09
C GLU A 169 -10.46 -12.77 18.30
N ALA A 170 -11.33 -13.33 19.13
CA ALA A 170 -11.72 -12.68 20.36
C ALA A 170 -10.44 -12.43 21.21
N PRO A 171 -10.31 -11.26 21.83
CA PRO A 171 -9.16 -10.98 22.68
C PRO A 171 -9.08 -12.06 23.79
N LYS A 172 -7.93 -12.74 23.86
CA LYS A 172 -7.64 -13.70 24.94
C LYS A 172 -7.45 -12.98 26.25
#